data_44cd9901e3ba130885250147c0e3b3f5
#
_entry.id   44cd9901e3ba130885250147c0e3b3f5
#
_cell.length_a   1.000
_cell.length_b   1.000
_cell.length_c   1.000
_cell.angle_alpha   90.00
_cell.angle_beta   90.00
_cell.angle_gamma   90.00
#
_symmetry.space_group_name_H-M   'P 1'
#
loop_
_entity.id
_entity.type
_entity.pdbx_description
1 polymer ?
#
loop_
_entity_poly.entity_id
_entity_poly.type
_entity_poly.pdbx_seq_one_letter_code
_entity_poly.pdbx_strand_id
1 'polypeptide(L)'
;MGIPLGEILYTIGGGIPGGKGFKAIQSGGPSGGCLTRAHLNTPVDYESLAKLGAIMGSGGLIVMDEDTCMVDTARYFMDFIRDESCGKCLACRVGTKRMLEILERITQGEGVPEDLDMLEELAATLQDTAMCGLGQTAPNPILSTLQYFRDEYETHIYDRHCDAGVCANLYISPCRNACPASVDVPGYMNLVAAGRLVDAYRLIRQENPFPAVCGRICTHPCERHCRRSQVDEPLAICSIKRFVGDIALSGAFELPGETPLPPTGKRVAVIGAGPSGLTCAYYLTQLGHQVDVY
;
A
#
# COMPACT_ATOMS: atom_id res chain seq x y z
N MET A 1 -33.23 9.20 -3.89
CA MET A 1 -32.64 10.02 -2.82
C MET A 1 -33.02 9.42 -1.46
N GLY A 2 -32.14 9.53 -0.47
CA GLY A 2 -32.36 9.00 0.88
C GLY A 2 -32.09 7.51 1.08
N ILE A 3 -31.63 6.78 0.05
CA ILE A 3 -31.21 5.38 0.17
C ILE A 3 -29.81 5.36 0.78
N PRO A 4 -29.52 4.49 1.78
CA PRO A 4 -28.19 4.35 2.34
C PRO A 4 -27.14 3.92 1.30
N LEU A 5 -25.93 4.48 1.39
CA LEU A 5 -24.81 4.11 0.52
C LEU A 5 -24.56 2.61 0.43
N GLY A 6 -24.65 1.92 1.58
CA GLY A 6 -24.46 0.46 1.65
C GLY A 6 -25.53 -0.34 0.89
N GLU A 7 -26.78 0.12 0.87
CA GLU A 7 -27.85 -0.49 0.10
C GLU A 7 -27.61 -0.32 -1.40
N ILE A 8 -27.17 0.88 -1.82
CA ILE A 8 -26.79 1.14 -3.22
C ILE A 8 -25.64 0.24 -3.63
N LEU A 9 -24.61 0.14 -2.78
CA LEU A 9 -23.41 -0.65 -3.07
C LEU A 9 -23.71 -2.16 -3.14
N TYR A 10 -24.33 -2.72 -2.10
CA TYR A 10 -24.46 -4.18 -1.96
C TYR A 10 -25.74 -4.75 -2.55
N THR A 11 -26.88 -4.08 -2.37
CA THR A 11 -28.17 -4.59 -2.81
C THR A 11 -28.45 -4.26 -4.27
N ILE A 12 -28.21 -3.02 -4.66
CA ILE A 12 -28.47 -2.54 -6.04
C ILE A 12 -27.28 -2.84 -6.95
N GLY A 13 -26.07 -2.50 -6.50
CA GLY A 13 -24.84 -2.63 -7.28
C GLY A 13 -24.20 -4.03 -7.26
N GLY A 14 -24.66 -4.92 -6.38
CA GLY A 14 -24.13 -6.30 -6.28
C GLY A 14 -22.80 -6.44 -5.56
N GLY A 15 -22.30 -5.38 -4.90
CA GLY A 15 -21.08 -5.40 -4.10
C GLY A 15 -19.80 -5.20 -4.91
N ILE A 16 -18.68 -5.69 -4.38
CA ILE A 16 -17.36 -5.57 -5.00
C ILE A 16 -17.08 -6.81 -5.87
N PRO A 17 -16.69 -6.65 -7.14
CA PRO A 17 -16.33 -7.77 -8.00
C PRO A 17 -15.21 -8.65 -7.41
N GLY A 18 -15.28 -9.96 -7.67
CA GLY A 18 -14.26 -10.90 -7.24
C GLY A 18 -14.23 -11.20 -5.74
N GLY A 19 -15.22 -10.76 -4.97
CA GLY A 19 -15.31 -11.02 -3.51
C GLY A 19 -14.30 -10.23 -2.68
N LYS A 20 -13.71 -9.20 -3.24
CA LYS A 20 -12.77 -8.31 -2.54
C LYS A 20 -13.46 -7.46 -1.47
N GLY A 21 -12.66 -6.97 -0.52
CA GLY A 21 -13.11 -6.06 0.54
C GLY A 21 -13.43 -4.66 0.01
N PHE A 22 -14.45 -4.03 0.59
CA PHE A 22 -14.74 -2.61 0.34
C PHE A 22 -13.73 -1.72 1.07
N LYS A 23 -13.13 -0.77 0.38
CA LYS A 23 -12.22 0.24 0.94
C LYS A 23 -12.88 1.60 1.07
N ALA A 24 -13.30 2.18 -0.05
CA ALA A 24 -13.88 3.52 -0.08
C ALA A 24 -14.86 3.69 -1.25
N ILE A 25 -15.64 4.75 -1.18
CA ILE A 25 -16.50 5.21 -2.26
C ILE A 25 -16.32 6.71 -2.48
N GLN A 26 -16.03 7.11 -3.70
CA GLN A 26 -16.01 8.51 -4.12
C GLN A 26 -17.42 8.92 -4.57
N SER A 27 -17.97 9.96 -4.00
CA SER A 27 -19.29 10.49 -4.33
C SER A 27 -19.18 11.87 -4.96
N GLY A 28 -19.97 12.12 -6.00
CA GLY A 28 -20.08 13.42 -6.67
C GLY A 28 -19.05 13.67 -7.78
N GLY A 29 -18.42 12.60 -8.28
CA GLY A 29 -17.42 12.69 -9.34
C GLY A 29 -16.03 13.09 -8.84
N PRO A 30 -15.09 13.48 -9.73
CA PRO A 30 -13.70 13.73 -9.39
C PRO A 30 -13.46 14.80 -8.31
N SER A 31 -14.29 15.84 -8.24
CA SER A 31 -14.18 16.89 -7.22
C SER A 31 -15.03 16.63 -5.97
N GLY A 32 -15.58 15.43 -5.85
CA GLY A 32 -16.33 15.00 -4.68
C GLY A 32 -15.44 14.56 -3.53
N GLY A 33 -16.04 13.93 -2.51
CA GLY A 33 -15.33 13.43 -1.35
C GLY A 33 -15.35 11.90 -1.28
N CYS A 34 -14.32 11.35 -0.61
CA CYS A 34 -14.18 9.93 -0.36
C CYS A 34 -14.84 9.56 0.96
N LEU A 35 -15.59 8.47 0.98
CA LEU A 35 -16.30 7.95 2.15
C LEU A 35 -15.88 6.53 2.43
N THR A 36 -15.76 6.18 3.71
CA THR A 36 -15.29 4.86 4.18
C THR A 36 -16.43 3.95 4.60
N ARG A 37 -16.08 2.74 5.06
CA ARG A 37 -17.04 1.76 5.61
C ARG A 37 -17.92 2.33 6.74
N ALA A 38 -17.40 3.26 7.54
CA ALA A 38 -18.14 3.91 8.61
C ALA A 38 -19.36 4.72 8.10
N HIS A 39 -19.33 5.13 6.83
CA HIS A 39 -20.34 5.97 6.20
C HIS A 39 -21.38 5.22 5.36
N LEU A 40 -21.34 3.86 5.34
CA LEU A 40 -22.25 3.06 4.52
C LEU A 40 -23.74 3.23 4.88
N ASN A 41 -24.04 3.63 6.11
CA ASN A 41 -25.42 3.91 6.55
C ASN A 41 -25.89 5.34 6.23
N THR A 42 -25.02 6.19 5.65
CA THR A 42 -25.38 7.57 5.27
C THR A 42 -26.36 7.56 4.12
N PRO A 43 -27.50 8.26 4.21
CA PRO A 43 -28.41 8.40 3.09
C PRO A 43 -27.77 9.25 1.98
N VAL A 44 -28.02 8.88 0.73
CA VAL A 44 -27.53 9.60 -0.44
C VAL A 44 -28.49 10.76 -0.73
N ASP A 45 -28.19 11.87 -0.10
CA ASP A 45 -28.84 13.16 -0.31
C ASP A 45 -27.81 14.30 -0.17
N TYR A 46 -28.20 15.51 -0.58
CA TYR A 46 -27.29 16.67 -0.62
C TYR A 46 -26.77 17.06 0.77
N GLU A 47 -27.65 17.09 1.77
CA GLU A 47 -27.34 17.57 3.10
C GLU A 47 -26.47 16.56 3.88
N SER A 48 -26.79 15.28 3.77
CA SER A 48 -26.07 14.22 4.49
C SER A 48 -24.67 14.03 3.95
N LEU A 49 -24.48 14.06 2.63
CA LEU A 49 -23.16 13.94 2.02
C LEU A 49 -22.31 15.19 2.25
N ALA A 50 -22.90 16.39 2.19
CA ALA A 50 -22.18 17.65 2.44
C ALA A 50 -21.59 17.72 3.86
N LYS A 51 -22.29 17.19 4.88
CA LYS A 51 -21.79 17.12 6.27
C LYS A 51 -20.54 16.27 6.42
N LEU A 52 -20.28 15.35 5.48
CA LEU A 52 -19.12 14.47 5.47
C LEU A 52 -18.01 14.94 4.52
N GLY A 53 -18.12 16.17 3.99
CA GLY A 53 -17.15 16.69 3.02
C GLY A 53 -17.26 16.08 1.63
N ALA A 54 -18.34 15.33 1.38
CA ALA A 54 -18.64 14.76 0.07
C ALA A 54 -19.76 15.56 -0.63
N ILE A 55 -19.93 15.35 -1.91
CA ILE A 55 -21.02 15.97 -2.68
C ILE A 55 -21.81 14.89 -3.41
N MET A 56 -23.09 15.15 -3.65
CA MET A 56 -23.91 14.24 -4.42
C MET A 56 -23.63 14.38 -5.93
N GLY A 57 -23.36 15.60 -6.39
CA GLY A 57 -23.12 15.90 -7.81
C GLY A 57 -24.25 15.40 -8.69
N SER A 58 -23.91 14.70 -9.77
CA SER A 58 -24.85 14.04 -10.69
C SER A 58 -25.26 12.63 -10.24
N GLY A 59 -24.91 12.20 -9.03
CA GLY A 59 -25.17 10.86 -8.50
C GLY A 59 -24.13 9.82 -8.91
N GLY A 60 -23.00 10.23 -9.49
CA GLY A 60 -21.88 9.33 -9.80
C GLY A 60 -21.21 8.81 -8.53
N LEU A 61 -21.03 7.49 -8.47
CA LEU A 61 -20.36 6.80 -7.38
C LEU A 61 -19.22 5.94 -7.96
N ILE A 62 -18.01 6.10 -7.43
CA ILE A 62 -16.85 5.28 -7.80
C ILE A 62 -16.49 4.45 -6.58
N VAL A 63 -16.62 3.14 -6.71
CA VAL A 63 -16.36 2.19 -5.62
C VAL A 63 -14.94 1.66 -5.74
N MET A 64 -14.22 1.65 -4.64
CA MET A 64 -12.83 1.23 -4.54
C MET A 64 -12.71 0.02 -3.62
N ASP A 65 -11.93 -0.95 -4.08
CA ASP A 65 -11.64 -2.18 -3.34
C ASP A 65 -10.37 -2.04 -2.47
N GLU A 66 -10.06 -3.10 -1.71
CA GLU A 66 -8.93 -3.16 -0.80
C GLU A 66 -7.56 -3.00 -1.49
N ASP A 67 -7.47 -3.29 -2.80
CA ASP A 67 -6.23 -3.17 -3.57
C ASP A 67 -6.05 -1.78 -4.20
N THR A 68 -6.91 -0.81 -3.89
CA THR A 68 -6.83 0.55 -4.40
C THR A 68 -5.90 1.41 -3.53
N CYS A 69 -4.93 2.10 -4.13
CA CYS A 69 -4.11 3.11 -3.46
C CYS A 69 -4.85 4.44 -3.40
N MET A 70 -5.07 4.96 -2.20
CA MET A 70 -5.84 6.21 -2.02
C MET A 70 -5.02 7.45 -2.40
N VAL A 71 -3.69 7.40 -2.31
CA VAL A 71 -2.79 8.48 -2.75
C VAL A 71 -2.80 8.60 -4.27
N ASP A 72 -2.70 7.49 -4.99
CA ASP A 72 -2.79 7.48 -6.46
C ASP A 72 -4.20 7.87 -6.94
N THR A 73 -5.23 7.47 -6.22
CA THR A 73 -6.62 7.88 -6.48
C THR A 73 -6.79 9.39 -6.35
N ALA A 74 -6.24 10.00 -5.29
CA ALA A 74 -6.26 11.46 -5.12
C ALA A 74 -5.48 12.16 -6.25
N ARG A 75 -4.33 11.62 -6.65
CA ARG A 75 -3.53 12.10 -7.79
C ARG A 75 -4.33 12.05 -9.09
N TYR A 76 -4.99 10.92 -9.36
CA TYR A 76 -5.81 10.75 -10.56
C TYR A 76 -6.96 11.77 -10.64
N PHE A 77 -7.66 11.99 -9.54
CA PHE A 77 -8.75 12.99 -9.52
C PHE A 77 -8.21 14.42 -9.64
N MET A 78 -7.07 14.72 -9.02
CA MET A 78 -6.45 16.04 -9.13
C MET A 78 -5.95 16.32 -10.55
N ASP A 79 -5.42 15.33 -11.25
CA ASP A 79 -5.01 15.43 -12.65
C ASP A 79 -6.20 15.82 -13.55
N PHE A 80 -7.32 15.11 -13.38
CA PHE A 80 -8.56 15.44 -14.06
C PHE A 80 -9.05 16.87 -13.75
N ILE A 81 -9.06 17.27 -12.47
CA ILE A 81 -9.53 18.59 -12.05
C ILE A 81 -8.65 19.71 -12.62
N ARG A 82 -7.34 19.49 -12.68
CA ARG A 82 -6.38 20.42 -13.30
C ARG A 82 -6.72 20.64 -14.77
N ASP A 83 -7.02 19.57 -15.51
CA ASP A 83 -7.34 19.66 -16.93
C ASP A 83 -8.70 20.35 -17.17
N GLU A 84 -9.67 20.18 -16.27
CA GLU A 84 -10.98 20.83 -16.32
C GLU A 84 -10.95 22.29 -15.84
N SER A 85 -9.84 22.77 -15.28
CA SER A 85 -9.70 24.15 -14.82
C SER A 85 -9.75 25.14 -16.00
N CYS A 86 -10.67 26.10 -15.94
CA CYS A 86 -10.77 27.15 -16.95
C CYS A 86 -9.58 28.12 -16.96
N GLY A 87 -8.68 28.06 -15.97
CA GLY A 87 -7.46 28.87 -15.85
C GLY A 87 -7.67 30.34 -15.47
N LYS A 88 -8.90 30.81 -15.21
CA LYS A 88 -9.17 32.24 -14.95
C LYS A 88 -8.63 32.71 -13.59
N CYS A 89 -8.97 32.02 -12.50
CA CYS A 89 -8.48 32.42 -11.17
C CYS A 89 -7.15 31.75 -10.85
N LEU A 90 -6.25 32.57 -10.27
CA LEU A 90 -4.87 32.16 -9.95
C LEU A 90 -4.85 30.97 -8.98
N ALA A 91 -5.68 31.02 -7.95
CA ALA A 91 -5.77 29.97 -6.93
C ALA A 91 -6.04 28.59 -7.56
N CYS A 92 -7.08 28.45 -8.37
CA CYS A 92 -7.40 27.20 -9.04
C CYS A 92 -6.30 26.78 -10.03
N ARG A 93 -5.90 27.70 -10.96
CA ARG A 93 -4.91 27.38 -12.01
C ARG A 93 -3.56 26.92 -11.46
N VAL A 94 -3.05 27.60 -10.45
CA VAL A 94 -1.73 27.29 -9.85
C VAL A 94 -1.86 26.25 -8.75
N GLY A 95 -2.87 26.39 -7.89
CA GLY A 95 -3.06 25.50 -6.74
C GLY A 95 -3.33 24.06 -7.13
N THR A 96 -4.22 23.79 -8.11
CA THR A 96 -4.47 22.42 -8.59
C THR A 96 -3.20 21.79 -9.18
N LYS A 97 -2.41 22.57 -9.93
CA LYS A 97 -1.16 22.10 -10.48
C LYS A 97 -0.14 21.77 -9.37
N ARG A 98 -0.01 22.63 -8.35
CA ARG A 98 0.91 22.41 -7.23
C ARG A 98 0.52 21.20 -6.39
N MET A 99 -0.77 21.02 -6.11
CA MET A 99 -1.26 19.85 -5.41
C MET A 99 -0.99 18.56 -6.20
N LEU A 100 -1.17 18.59 -7.54
CA LEU A 100 -0.82 17.46 -8.40
C LEU A 100 0.67 17.14 -8.36
N GLU A 101 1.54 18.15 -8.50
CA GLU A 101 3.01 17.97 -8.43
C GLU A 101 3.44 17.33 -7.09
N ILE A 102 2.81 17.70 -5.98
CA ILE A 102 3.06 17.07 -4.67
C ILE A 102 2.62 15.61 -4.67
N LEU A 103 1.41 15.31 -5.14
CA LEU A 103 0.90 13.94 -5.20
C LEU A 103 1.72 13.05 -6.15
N GLU A 104 2.17 13.59 -7.29
CA GLU A 104 3.08 12.91 -8.20
C GLU A 104 4.40 12.58 -7.50
N ARG A 105 5.00 13.53 -6.77
CA ARG A 105 6.22 13.33 -6.00
C ARG A 105 6.04 12.24 -4.93
N ILE A 106 4.93 12.25 -4.19
CA ILE A 106 4.62 11.23 -3.18
C ILE A 106 4.48 9.85 -3.85
N THR A 107 3.73 9.73 -4.94
CA THR A 107 3.53 8.44 -5.65
C THR A 107 4.79 7.95 -6.37
N GLN A 108 5.77 8.83 -6.62
CA GLN A 108 7.06 8.49 -7.19
C GLN A 108 8.12 8.13 -6.12
N GLY A 109 7.80 8.23 -4.83
CA GLY A 109 8.73 7.93 -3.74
C GLY A 109 9.70 9.07 -3.40
N GLU A 110 9.40 10.27 -3.87
CA GLU A 110 10.19 11.49 -3.64
C GLU A 110 9.48 12.44 -2.64
N GLY A 111 8.35 12.00 -2.07
CA GLY A 111 7.58 12.76 -1.08
C GLY A 111 8.38 13.02 0.19
N VAL A 112 8.10 14.16 0.81
CA VAL A 112 8.68 14.59 2.09
C VAL A 112 7.57 14.87 3.11
N PRO A 113 7.84 14.80 4.42
CA PRO A 113 6.81 15.00 5.46
C PRO A 113 6.04 16.30 5.32
N GLU A 114 6.72 17.37 4.93
CA GLU A 114 6.17 18.72 4.75
C GLU A 114 5.13 18.79 3.62
N ASP A 115 5.09 17.80 2.75
CA ASP A 115 4.12 17.71 1.67
C ASP A 115 2.68 17.59 2.16
N LEU A 116 2.48 16.93 3.31
CA LEU A 116 1.15 16.76 3.88
C LEU A 116 0.58 18.09 4.36
N ASP A 117 1.37 18.87 5.09
CA ASP A 117 0.99 20.20 5.57
C ASP A 117 0.76 21.16 4.39
N MET A 118 1.61 21.08 3.37
CA MET A 118 1.47 21.89 2.15
C MET A 118 0.19 21.56 1.37
N LEU A 119 -0.21 20.28 1.30
CA LEU A 119 -1.48 19.88 0.67
C LEU A 119 -2.68 20.47 1.42
N GLU A 120 -2.67 20.42 2.76
CA GLU A 120 -3.73 20.99 3.61
C GLU A 120 -3.81 22.52 3.46
N GLU A 121 -2.68 23.23 3.45
CA GLU A 121 -2.61 24.68 3.26
C GLU A 121 -3.11 25.12 1.88
N LEU A 122 -2.66 24.43 0.83
CA LEU A 122 -3.12 24.71 -0.53
C LEU A 122 -4.63 24.42 -0.66
N ALA A 123 -5.12 23.36 -0.03
CA ALA A 123 -6.53 23.00 -0.02
C ALA A 123 -7.39 24.12 0.59
N ALA A 124 -7.02 24.60 1.78
CA ALA A 124 -7.71 25.71 2.44
C ALA A 124 -7.68 26.97 1.57
N THR A 125 -6.54 27.31 0.98
CA THR A 125 -6.40 28.44 0.07
C THR A 125 -7.33 28.34 -1.12
N LEU A 126 -7.44 27.15 -1.75
CA LEU A 126 -8.35 26.95 -2.87
C LEU A 126 -9.82 27.11 -2.48
N GLN A 127 -10.22 26.53 -1.35
CA GLN A 127 -11.60 26.62 -0.86
C GLN A 127 -12.01 28.07 -0.60
N ASP A 128 -11.12 28.87 -0.02
CA ASP A 128 -11.41 30.24 0.37
C ASP A 128 -11.34 31.25 -0.79
N THR A 129 -10.46 31.01 -1.78
CA THR A 129 -10.14 32.02 -2.78
C THR A 129 -10.55 31.68 -4.22
N ALA A 130 -10.97 30.45 -4.51
CA ALA A 130 -11.43 30.07 -5.83
C ALA A 130 -12.81 30.69 -6.14
N MET A 131 -12.96 31.20 -7.36
CA MET A 131 -14.12 32.01 -7.76
C MET A 131 -15.34 31.17 -8.16
N CYS A 132 -15.23 29.86 -8.30
CA CYS A 132 -16.33 28.99 -8.74
C CYS A 132 -16.32 27.64 -8.02
N GLY A 133 -17.43 26.90 -8.13
CA GLY A 133 -17.62 25.61 -7.48
C GLY A 133 -16.52 24.59 -7.81
N LEU A 134 -16.05 24.53 -9.07
CA LEU A 134 -14.96 23.61 -9.43
C LEU A 134 -13.71 23.87 -8.58
N GLY A 135 -13.27 25.12 -8.49
CA GLY A 135 -12.06 25.46 -7.73
C GLY A 135 -12.25 25.27 -6.22
N GLN A 136 -13.42 25.59 -5.68
CA GLN A 136 -13.73 25.42 -4.26
C GLN A 136 -13.81 23.94 -3.84
N THR A 137 -14.31 23.07 -4.73
CA THR A 137 -14.41 21.62 -4.46
C THR A 137 -13.19 20.82 -4.92
N ALA A 138 -12.28 21.42 -5.68
CA ALA A 138 -11.08 20.77 -6.20
C ALA A 138 -10.26 20.01 -5.13
N PRO A 139 -10.04 20.55 -3.92
CA PRO A 139 -9.25 19.85 -2.91
C PRO A 139 -9.99 18.73 -2.17
N ASN A 140 -11.30 18.56 -2.33
CA ASN A 140 -12.07 17.56 -1.57
C ASN A 140 -11.53 16.12 -1.67
N PRO A 141 -11.11 15.60 -2.83
CA PRO A 141 -10.53 14.26 -2.91
C PRO A 141 -9.28 14.12 -2.02
N ILE A 142 -8.43 15.15 -2.00
CA ILE A 142 -7.20 15.16 -1.19
C ILE A 142 -7.55 15.25 0.29
N LEU A 143 -8.39 16.21 0.68
CA LEU A 143 -8.78 16.39 2.07
C LEU A 143 -9.45 15.15 2.65
N SER A 144 -10.37 14.53 1.92
CA SER A 144 -11.05 13.32 2.38
C SER A 144 -10.12 12.09 2.42
N THR A 145 -9.20 11.95 1.48
CA THR A 145 -8.22 10.86 1.54
C THR A 145 -7.17 11.08 2.63
N LEU A 146 -6.71 12.30 2.86
CA LEU A 146 -5.85 12.63 4.02
C LEU A 146 -6.56 12.40 5.35
N GLN A 147 -7.86 12.71 5.44
CA GLN A 147 -8.62 12.51 6.67
C GLN A 147 -8.79 11.04 7.03
N TYR A 148 -9.04 10.17 6.05
CA TYR A 148 -9.41 8.76 6.31
C TYR A 148 -8.32 7.74 6.00
N PHE A 149 -7.27 8.12 5.28
CA PHE A 149 -6.19 7.23 4.81
C PHE A 149 -4.83 7.92 4.92
N ARG A 150 -4.64 8.71 5.99
CA ARG A 150 -3.36 9.42 6.25
C ARG A 150 -2.20 8.45 6.37
N ASP A 151 -2.44 7.28 6.93
CA ASP A 151 -1.49 6.18 7.06
C ASP A 151 -0.91 5.74 5.70
N GLU A 152 -1.72 5.72 4.64
CA GLU A 152 -1.20 5.42 3.29
C GLU A 152 -0.24 6.51 2.78
N TYR A 153 -0.54 7.78 3.02
CA TYR A 153 0.37 8.88 2.66
C TYR A 153 1.68 8.78 3.43
N GLU A 154 1.59 8.52 4.73
CA GLU A 154 2.76 8.36 5.60
C GLU A 154 3.62 7.18 5.16
N THR A 155 3.02 6.03 4.84
CA THR A 155 3.72 4.85 4.32
C THR A 155 4.42 5.16 2.98
N HIS A 156 3.79 5.92 2.09
CA HIS A 156 4.43 6.36 0.84
C HIS A 156 5.64 7.25 1.07
N ILE A 157 5.59 8.14 2.07
CA ILE A 157 6.64 9.12 2.36
C ILE A 157 7.77 8.51 3.21
N TYR A 158 7.44 7.87 4.33
CA TYR A 158 8.44 7.39 5.29
C TYR A 158 9.01 6.02 4.91
N ASP A 159 8.15 5.08 4.54
CA ASP A 159 8.54 3.70 4.24
C ASP A 159 8.85 3.49 2.76
N ARG A 160 8.51 4.48 1.92
CA ARG A 160 8.61 4.41 0.45
C ARG A 160 7.97 3.13 -0.08
N HIS A 161 6.79 2.85 0.44
CA HIS A 161 6.04 1.63 0.13
C HIS A 161 4.60 1.96 -0.28
N CYS A 162 4.07 1.21 -1.25
CA CYS A 162 2.68 1.27 -1.67
C CYS A 162 2.03 -0.09 -1.44
N ASP A 163 1.15 -0.23 -0.44
CA ASP A 163 0.50 -1.50 -0.11
C ASP A 163 -0.31 -2.07 -1.28
N ALA A 164 -0.97 -1.22 -2.03
CA ALA A 164 -1.71 -1.60 -3.23
C ALA A 164 -0.81 -2.03 -4.40
N GLY A 165 0.48 -1.69 -4.37
CA GLY A 165 1.44 -2.05 -5.42
C GLY A 165 1.17 -1.43 -6.79
N VAL A 166 0.57 -0.25 -6.84
CA VAL A 166 0.26 0.48 -8.09
C VAL A 166 1.25 1.61 -8.37
N CYS A 167 1.85 2.21 -7.33
CA CYS A 167 2.84 3.28 -7.45
C CYS A 167 4.19 2.69 -7.85
N ALA A 168 4.53 2.76 -9.14
CA ALA A 168 5.62 1.97 -9.76
C ALA A 168 7.00 2.12 -9.09
N ASN A 169 7.29 3.29 -8.51
CA ASN A 169 8.58 3.54 -7.85
C ASN A 169 8.60 3.14 -6.37
N LEU A 170 7.46 2.71 -5.81
CA LEU A 170 7.30 2.33 -4.41
C LEU A 170 7.18 0.82 -4.20
N TYR A 171 7.41 0.02 -5.22
CA TYR A 171 7.53 -1.44 -5.11
C TYR A 171 8.44 -1.99 -6.21
N ILE A 172 9.16 -3.09 -5.93
CA ILE A 172 10.06 -3.74 -6.89
C ILE A 172 9.27 -4.70 -7.77
N SER A 173 8.34 -5.45 -7.18
CA SER A 173 7.50 -6.39 -7.90
C SER A 173 6.23 -6.69 -7.10
N PRO A 174 5.09 -7.01 -7.74
CA PRO A 174 3.86 -7.34 -7.03
C PRO A 174 4.00 -8.52 -6.07
N CYS A 175 4.81 -9.51 -6.42
CA CYS A 175 5.06 -10.68 -5.57
C CYS A 175 5.89 -10.35 -4.33
N ARG A 176 6.84 -9.42 -4.40
CA ARG A 176 7.59 -8.92 -3.25
C ARG A 176 6.68 -8.05 -2.37
N ASN A 177 5.93 -7.15 -2.99
CA ASN A 177 5.01 -6.24 -2.31
C ASN A 177 3.93 -7.00 -1.52
N ALA A 178 3.34 -8.05 -2.12
CA ALA A 178 2.35 -8.89 -1.46
C ALA A 178 2.94 -9.82 -0.38
N CYS A 179 4.25 -9.93 -0.25
CA CYS A 179 4.89 -10.75 0.77
C CYS A 179 4.95 -9.99 2.11
N PRO A 180 4.32 -10.47 3.21
CA PRO A 180 4.38 -9.77 4.49
C PRO A 180 5.80 -9.58 5.06
N ALA A 181 6.75 -10.43 4.60
CA ALA A 181 8.16 -10.32 4.97
C ALA A 181 9.00 -9.61 3.89
N SER A 182 8.39 -9.05 2.85
CA SER A 182 9.06 -8.34 1.75
C SER A 182 10.24 -9.08 1.11
N VAL A 183 10.21 -10.43 1.10
CA VAL A 183 11.27 -11.26 0.53
C VAL A 183 11.46 -10.91 -0.95
N ASP A 184 12.71 -10.71 -1.37
CA ASP A 184 13.05 -10.43 -2.76
C ASP A 184 12.82 -11.66 -3.66
N VAL A 185 11.54 -11.85 -4.06
CA VAL A 185 11.11 -12.98 -4.88
C VAL A 185 11.81 -13.00 -6.24
N PRO A 186 11.84 -11.90 -7.02
CA PRO A 186 12.56 -11.90 -8.30
C PRO A 186 14.04 -12.23 -8.16
N GLY A 187 14.68 -11.68 -7.12
CA GLY A 187 16.10 -11.91 -6.87
C GLY A 187 16.43 -13.39 -6.64
N TYR A 188 15.78 -14.04 -5.67
CA TYR A 188 16.11 -15.45 -5.41
C TYR A 188 15.63 -16.38 -6.52
N MET A 189 14.54 -16.07 -7.23
CA MET A 189 14.09 -16.88 -8.37
C MET A 189 15.14 -16.88 -9.49
N ASN A 190 15.70 -15.72 -9.80
CA ASN A 190 16.78 -15.61 -10.80
C ASN A 190 18.05 -16.34 -10.34
N LEU A 191 18.40 -16.27 -9.06
CA LEU A 191 19.55 -17.01 -8.52
C LEU A 191 19.34 -18.53 -8.59
N VAL A 192 18.13 -19.02 -8.32
CA VAL A 192 17.78 -20.44 -8.48
C VAL A 192 17.87 -20.85 -9.93
N ALA A 193 17.32 -20.06 -10.86
CA ALA A 193 17.39 -20.33 -12.30
C ALA A 193 18.86 -20.38 -12.81
N ALA A 194 19.75 -19.59 -12.21
CA ALA A 194 21.19 -19.60 -12.49
C ALA A 194 21.96 -20.71 -11.74
N GLY A 195 21.29 -21.58 -10.99
CA GLY A 195 21.94 -22.65 -10.18
C GLY A 195 22.67 -22.14 -8.93
N ARG A 196 22.53 -20.85 -8.57
CA ARG A 196 23.21 -20.21 -7.44
C ARG A 196 22.43 -20.38 -6.14
N LEU A 197 22.26 -21.63 -5.67
CA LEU A 197 21.36 -21.96 -4.56
C LEU A 197 21.81 -21.36 -3.22
N VAL A 198 23.12 -21.28 -2.97
CA VAL A 198 23.67 -20.67 -1.75
C VAL A 198 23.33 -19.19 -1.67
N ASP A 199 23.47 -18.48 -2.79
CA ASP A 199 23.15 -17.05 -2.84
C ASP A 199 21.66 -16.81 -2.75
N ALA A 200 20.84 -17.68 -3.37
CA ALA A 200 19.38 -17.64 -3.22
C ALA A 200 18.96 -17.85 -1.76
N TYR A 201 19.58 -18.79 -1.05
CA TYR A 201 19.32 -19.03 0.37
C TYR A 201 19.70 -17.82 1.23
N ARG A 202 20.88 -17.22 0.99
CA ARG A 202 21.30 -15.98 1.67
C ARG A 202 20.30 -14.86 1.47
N LEU A 203 19.88 -14.63 0.23
CA LEU A 203 18.94 -13.57 -0.10
C LEU A 203 17.58 -13.77 0.58
N ILE A 204 17.07 -14.99 0.59
CA ILE A 204 15.82 -15.31 1.29
C ILE A 204 15.96 -15.05 2.80
N ARG A 205 17.10 -15.41 3.40
CA ARG A 205 17.33 -15.31 4.85
C ARG A 205 17.47 -13.88 5.36
N GLN A 206 17.72 -12.92 4.49
CA GLN A 206 17.72 -11.50 4.89
C GLN A 206 16.39 -11.10 5.51
N GLU A 207 15.27 -11.60 4.95
CA GLU A 207 13.91 -11.25 5.37
C GLU A 207 13.13 -12.44 5.95
N ASN A 208 13.60 -13.67 5.76
CA ASN A 208 12.92 -14.88 6.20
C ASN A 208 13.91 -15.91 6.73
N PRO A 209 14.15 -15.97 8.05
CA PRO A 209 15.09 -16.91 8.66
C PRO A 209 14.74 -18.38 8.47
N PHE A 210 13.48 -18.72 8.22
CA PHE A 210 12.96 -20.09 8.16
C PHE A 210 12.32 -20.45 6.80
N PRO A 211 13.06 -20.43 5.68
CA PRO A 211 12.50 -20.64 4.35
C PRO A 211 11.84 -22.01 4.18
N ALA A 212 12.37 -23.07 4.78
CA ALA A 212 11.81 -24.42 4.73
C ALA A 212 10.45 -24.52 5.45
N VAL A 213 10.32 -23.88 6.62
CA VAL A 213 9.06 -23.85 7.38
C VAL A 213 8.04 -22.99 6.66
N CYS A 214 8.40 -21.75 6.33
CA CYS A 214 7.50 -20.83 5.62
C CYS A 214 7.11 -21.37 4.24
N GLY A 215 7.97 -22.17 3.59
CA GLY A 215 7.63 -22.86 2.35
C GLY A 215 6.55 -23.93 2.48
N ARG A 216 6.13 -24.29 3.70
CA ARG A 216 5.09 -25.30 3.99
C ARG A 216 3.80 -24.69 4.52
N ILE A 217 3.88 -23.60 5.29
CA ILE A 217 2.73 -23.05 6.02
C ILE A 217 2.21 -21.71 5.44
N CYS A 218 2.95 -21.10 4.51
CA CYS A 218 2.57 -19.82 3.93
C CYS A 218 1.29 -19.94 3.08
N THR A 219 0.44 -18.92 3.09
CA THR A 219 -0.80 -18.83 2.30
C THR A 219 -0.59 -18.36 0.86
N HIS A 220 0.66 -18.18 0.43
CA HIS A 220 1.10 -17.82 -0.93
C HIS A 220 0.54 -16.49 -1.47
N PRO A 221 0.52 -15.38 -0.72
CA PRO A 221 0.01 -14.11 -1.25
C PRO A 221 0.80 -13.64 -2.49
N CYS A 222 2.11 -13.91 -2.55
CA CYS A 222 2.96 -13.59 -3.70
C CYS A 222 2.52 -14.28 -5.01
N GLU A 223 2.01 -15.51 -4.95
CA GLU A 223 1.52 -16.25 -6.12
C GLU A 223 0.20 -15.67 -6.62
N ARG A 224 -0.70 -15.25 -5.71
CA ARG A 224 -1.96 -14.59 -6.09
C ARG A 224 -1.75 -13.25 -6.80
N HIS A 225 -0.66 -12.53 -6.51
CA HIS A 225 -0.29 -11.27 -7.15
C HIS A 225 0.78 -11.44 -8.25
N CYS A 226 1.04 -12.67 -8.70
CA CYS A 226 2.01 -12.93 -9.75
C CYS A 226 1.48 -12.44 -11.10
N ARG A 227 2.21 -11.51 -11.76
CA ARG A 227 1.81 -11.00 -13.09
C ARG A 227 1.76 -12.08 -14.16
N ARG A 228 2.46 -13.19 -13.98
CA ARG A 228 2.41 -14.29 -14.92
C ARG A 228 1.01 -14.91 -15.01
N SER A 229 0.22 -14.87 -13.93
CA SER A 229 -1.17 -15.33 -13.95
C SER A 229 -2.09 -14.57 -14.93
N GLN A 230 -1.62 -13.44 -15.48
CA GLN A 230 -2.33 -12.74 -16.57
C GLN A 230 -2.10 -13.38 -17.95
N VAL A 231 -1.13 -14.28 -18.06
CA VAL A 231 -0.75 -14.96 -19.33
C VAL A 231 -1.09 -16.45 -19.24
N ASP A 232 -0.67 -17.10 -18.15
CA ASP A 232 -0.90 -18.52 -17.87
C ASP A 232 -1.01 -18.76 -16.35
N GLU A 233 -0.31 -19.72 -15.77
CA GLU A 233 -0.31 -20.00 -14.33
C GLU A 233 0.74 -19.15 -13.59
N PRO A 234 0.48 -18.77 -12.32
CA PRO A 234 1.48 -18.09 -11.51
C PRO A 234 2.72 -18.95 -11.32
N LEU A 235 3.88 -18.32 -11.13
CA LEU A 235 5.09 -19.02 -10.76
C LEU A 235 4.91 -19.71 -9.40
N ALA A 236 5.41 -20.95 -9.26
CA ALA A 236 5.38 -21.73 -8.01
C ALA A 236 6.40 -21.19 -6.99
N ILE A 237 6.24 -19.93 -6.58
CA ILE A 237 7.16 -19.13 -5.78
C ILE A 237 7.46 -19.82 -4.43
N CYS A 238 6.41 -20.26 -3.75
CA CYS A 238 6.53 -20.89 -2.45
C CYS A 238 7.20 -22.27 -2.52
N SER A 239 6.89 -23.05 -3.56
CA SER A 239 7.52 -24.35 -3.79
C SER A 239 9.02 -24.21 -4.06
N ILE A 240 9.44 -23.21 -4.82
CA ILE A 240 10.86 -22.92 -5.08
C ILE A 240 11.56 -22.45 -3.81
N LYS A 241 10.93 -21.58 -3.01
CA LYS A 241 11.47 -21.19 -1.70
C LYS A 241 11.64 -22.40 -0.78
N ARG A 242 10.65 -23.30 -0.74
CA ARG A 242 10.72 -24.56 0.00
C ARG A 242 11.89 -25.41 -0.47
N PHE A 243 12.04 -25.59 -1.78
CA PHE A 243 13.13 -26.36 -2.38
C PHE A 243 14.51 -25.83 -1.93
N VAL A 244 14.73 -24.51 -2.00
CA VAL A 244 15.98 -23.89 -1.54
C VAL A 244 16.21 -24.14 -0.05
N GLY A 245 15.17 -24.02 0.77
CA GLY A 245 15.24 -24.29 2.21
C GLY A 245 15.53 -25.77 2.53
N ASP A 246 14.92 -26.70 1.81
CA ASP A 246 15.10 -28.16 2.01
C ASP A 246 16.52 -28.61 1.60
N ILE A 247 17.03 -28.08 0.48
CA ILE A 247 18.42 -28.35 0.07
C ILE A 247 19.40 -27.82 1.11
N ALA A 248 19.18 -26.64 1.64
CA ALA A 248 20.03 -26.09 2.71
C ALA A 248 20.02 -26.98 3.96
N LEU A 249 18.86 -27.51 4.37
CA LEU A 249 18.74 -28.42 5.51
C LEU A 249 19.31 -29.81 5.25
N SER A 250 19.37 -30.27 3.99
CA SER A 250 19.96 -31.58 3.64
C SER A 250 21.48 -31.61 3.73
N GLY A 251 22.15 -30.47 3.97
CA GLY A 251 23.58 -30.36 3.99
C GLY A 251 24.25 -30.40 2.61
N ALA A 252 23.49 -30.21 1.53
CA ALA A 252 24.02 -30.22 0.17
C ALA A 252 25.01 -29.07 -0.12
N PHE A 253 25.03 -28.06 0.73
CA PHE A 253 26.05 -27.01 0.76
C PHE A 253 26.29 -26.54 2.22
N GLU A 254 27.49 -26.02 2.49
CA GLU A 254 27.75 -25.34 3.74
C GLU A 254 26.81 -24.14 3.89
N LEU A 255 26.06 -24.09 5.00
CA LEU A 255 25.22 -22.93 5.30
C LEU A 255 26.14 -21.71 5.38
N PRO A 256 25.79 -20.63 4.64
CA PRO A 256 26.59 -19.42 4.68
C PRO A 256 26.72 -18.94 6.13
N GLY A 257 27.96 -18.86 6.62
CA GLY A 257 28.24 -18.26 7.92
C GLY A 257 27.76 -16.82 7.92
N GLU A 258 26.86 -16.53 8.84
CA GLU A 258 26.43 -15.16 9.08
C GLU A 258 27.38 -14.61 10.14
N THR A 259 28.01 -13.47 9.83
CA THR A 259 28.91 -12.81 10.79
C THR A 259 28.06 -11.78 11.56
N PRO A 260 27.72 -12.06 12.82
CA PRO A 260 27.01 -11.07 13.63
C PRO A 260 27.83 -9.77 13.77
N LEU A 261 27.14 -8.68 14.01
CA LEU A 261 27.79 -7.42 14.39
C LEU A 261 28.61 -7.60 15.69
N PRO A 262 29.60 -6.75 15.97
CA PRO A 262 30.38 -6.81 17.18
C PRO A 262 29.51 -6.90 18.43
N PRO A 263 29.93 -7.68 19.46
CA PRO A 263 29.14 -7.86 20.68
C PRO A 263 28.78 -6.53 21.34
N THR A 264 27.49 -6.35 21.61
CA THR A 264 26.99 -5.13 22.28
C THR A 264 27.12 -5.16 23.79
N GLY A 265 27.47 -6.34 24.38
CA GLY A 265 27.48 -6.56 25.82
C GLY A 265 26.10 -6.67 26.48
N LYS A 266 25.02 -6.59 25.69
CA LYS A 266 23.63 -6.69 26.20
C LYS A 266 23.15 -8.13 26.10
N ARG A 267 22.42 -8.58 27.15
CA ARG A 267 21.69 -9.86 27.17
C ARG A 267 20.20 -9.60 27.01
N VAL A 268 19.55 -10.40 26.17
CA VAL A 268 18.12 -10.32 25.87
C VAL A 268 17.49 -11.69 26.13
N ALA A 269 16.40 -11.72 26.86
CA ALA A 269 15.57 -12.91 27.03
C ALA A 269 14.38 -12.84 26.07
N VAL A 270 14.18 -13.88 25.27
CA VAL A 270 13.03 -14.04 24.40
C VAL A 270 12.13 -15.12 25.00
N ILE A 271 10.90 -14.76 25.32
CA ILE A 271 9.93 -15.69 25.90
C ILE A 271 9.06 -16.26 24.78
N GLY A 272 9.21 -17.55 24.54
CA GLY A 272 8.50 -18.32 23.51
C GLY A 272 9.40 -18.71 22.33
N ALA A 273 9.57 -20.00 22.10
CA ALA A 273 10.34 -20.59 20.98
C ALA A 273 9.49 -20.85 19.72
N GLY A 274 8.40 -20.14 19.53
CA GLY A 274 7.60 -20.15 18.28
C GLY A 274 8.28 -19.37 17.16
N PRO A 275 7.70 -19.38 15.93
CA PRO A 275 8.28 -18.70 14.78
C PRO A 275 8.62 -17.21 15.03
N SER A 276 7.77 -16.50 15.75
CA SER A 276 7.98 -15.09 16.09
C SER A 276 9.18 -14.93 17.04
N GLY A 277 9.22 -15.69 18.15
CA GLY A 277 10.31 -15.60 19.12
C GLY A 277 11.66 -16.02 18.52
N LEU A 278 11.68 -17.09 17.75
CA LEU A 278 12.91 -17.55 17.07
C LEU A 278 13.37 -16.54 16.00
N THR A 279 12.46 -15.88 15.27
CA THR A 279 12.80 -14.80 14.33
C THR A 279 13.41 -13.61 15.07
N CYS A 280 12.80 -13.20 16.18
CA CYS A 280 13.32 -12.14 17.04
C CYS A 280 14.72 -12.48 17.55
N ALA A 281 14.90 -13.68 18.09
CA ALA A 281 16.20 -14.16 18.59
C ALA A 281 17.27 -14.18 17.49
N TYR A 282 16.90 -14.62 16.30
CA TYR A 282 17.80 -14.63 15.14
C TYR A 282 18.31 -13.22 14.82
N TYR A 283 17.44 -12.24 14.61
CA TYR A 283 17.87 -10.89 14.26
C TYR A 283 18.62 -10.19 15.40
N LEU A 284 18.20 -10.39 16.64
CA LEU A 284 18.94 -9.84 17.79
C LEU A 284 20.35 -10.40 17.89
N THR A 285 20.54 -11.69 17.59
CA THR A 285 21.88 -12.31 17.54
C THR A 285 22.70 -11.71 16.42
N GLN A 286 22.11 -11.47 15.23
CA GLN A 286 22.81 -10.79 14.13
C GLN A 286 23.24 -9.35 14.50
N LEU A 287 22.47 -8.68 15.35
CA LEU A 287 22.79 -7.34 15.88
C LEU A 287 23.87 -7.38 17.00
N GLY A 288 24.44 -8.55 17.31
CA GLY A 288 25.51 -8.71 18.30
C GLY A 288 25.03 -8.80 19.75
N HIS A 289 23.74 -9.04 20.00
CA HIS A 289 23.22 -9.27 21.35
C HIS A 289 23.38 -10.73 21.75
N GLN A 290 23.61 -10.99 23.05
CA GLN A 290 23.50 -12.32 23.62
C GLN A 290 22.01 -12.61 23.89
N VAL A 291 21.47 -13.68 23.28
CA VAL A 291 20.05 -13.99 23.35
C VAL A 291 19.80 -15.36 23.97
N ASP A 292 18.97 -15.38 25.00
CA ASP A 292 18.48 -16.60 25.63
C ASP A 292 16.99 -16.77 25.30
N VAL A 293 16.57 -17.94 24.79
CA VAL A 293 15.18 -18.24 24.41
C VAL A 293 14.60 -19.25 25.41
N TYR A 294 13.42 -18.96 25.94
CA TYR A 294 12.70 -19.75 26.94
C TYR A 294 11.34 -20.25 26.44
#